data_2c14b072785ff39151ec502e1d4c5b6c
#
_entry.id   2c14b072785ff39151ec502e1d4c5b6c
#
_cell.length_a   1.000
_cell.length_b   1.000
_cell.length_c   1.000
_cell.angle_alpha   90.00
_cell.angle_beta   90.00
_cell.angle_gamma   90.00
#
_symmetry.space_group_name_H-M   'P 1'
#
loop_
_entity.id
_entity.type
_entity.pdbx_description
1 polymer ?
#
loop_
_entity_poly.entity_id
_entity_poly.type
_entity_poly.pdbx_seq_one_letter_code
_entity_poly.pdbx_strand_id
1 'polypeptide(L)'
;WSGGIVVQAQTIGSGSDWGQGYGFQFWRCRHGAYRADGAAGQLTVVFPEQDAVVSVHAGLGDMQRELDLIWTHLLPAFGPAPRAADAAAEARLRAKCDSLALPLEGNGNAVFEGFDAASVEPGATGWTLVRKDGRRLAVGRGAWAVTRWTFNDSNVEPLFANCGTHEIAANGRLLPDGSLSVTWQFLGGIRHGRFSVRGGEPGASGE
;
A
#
# COMPACT_ATOMS: atom_id res chain seq x y z
N TRP A 1 30.98 -2.72 12.18
CA TRP A 1 29.66 -3.39 12.03
C TRP A 1 29.64 -4.43 10.90
N SER A 2 30.20 -4.12 9.73
CA SER A 2 30.24 -5.03 8.59
C SER A 2 30.99 -6.35 8.86
N GLY A 3 32.01 -6.33 9.72
CA GLY A 3 32.77 -7.53 10.10
C GLY A 3 32.10 -8.44 11.12
N GLY A 4 31.04 -7.98 11.79
CA GLY A 4 30.34 -8.73 12.84
C GLY A 4 29.01 -9.35 12.41
N ILE A 5 28.54 -9.06 11.20
CA ILE A 5 27.28 -9.62 10.71
C ILE A 5 27.53 -11.07 10.30
N VAL A 6 27.00 -11.99 11.07
CA VAL A 6 27.08 -13.42 10.76
C VAL A 6 26.25 -13.71 9.51
N VAL A 7 26.89 -14.22 8.49
CA VAL A 7 26.24 -14.61 7.24
C VAL A 7 25.54 -15.95 7.48
N GLN A 8 24.28 -15.94 7.82
CA GLN A 8 23.42 -17.09 7.59
C GLN A 8 22.86 -16.95 6.17
N ALA A 9 23.36 -17.75 5.26
CA ALA A 9 22.81 -17.85 3.93
C ALA A 9 21.38 -18.41 4.04
N GLN A 10 20.40 -17.57 3.96
CA GLN A 10 19.05 -18.03 3.64
C GLN A 10 19.02 -18.23 2.13
N THR A 11 18.86 -19.46 1.71
CA THR A 11 18.73 -19.87 0.31
C THR A 11 17.37 -19.47 -0.24
N ILE A 12 17.13 -18.18 -0.40
CA ILE A 12 15.97 -17.68 -1.13
C ILE A 12 16.48 -17.04 -2.42
N GLY A 13 16.61 -17.85 -3.46
CA GLY A 13 16.87 -17.42 -4.83
C GLY A 13 18.16 -16.61 -5.05
N SER A 14 18.98 -17.00 -6.01
CA SER A 14 20.13 -16.22 -6.46
C SER A 14 19.66 -14.86 -6.97
N GLY A 15 20.19 -13.77 -6.41
CA GLY A 15 19.97 -12.40 -6.87
C GLY A 15 19.00 -11.56 -6.05
N SER A 16 18.32 -12.12 -5.04
CA SER A 16 17.52 -11.34 -4.11
C SER A 16 18.32 -10.82 -2.93
N ASP A 17 17.85 -9.74 -2.30
CA ASP A 17 18.46 -9.21 -1.09
C ASP A 17 18.22 -10.12 0.14
N TRP A 18 17.26 -11.03 0.05
CA TRP A 18 16.97 -12.05 1.07
C TRP A 18 18.03 -13.15 1.18
N GLY A 19 18.78 -13.36 0.10
CA GLY A 19 19.89 -14.33 0.05
C GLY A 19 21.23 -13.80 0.55
N GLN A 20 21.35 -12.54 0.96
CA GLN A 20 22.64 -11.91 1.29
C GLN A 20 23.09 -12.14 2.73
N GLY A 21 22.23 -12.63 3.61
CA GLY A 21 22.52 -12.96 5.01
C GLY A 21 21.86 -12.03 6.03
N TYR A 22 21.90 -12.49 7.30
CA TYR A 22 21.29 -11.83 8.45
C TYR A 22 22.17 -11.95 9.68
N GLY A 23 22.25 -10.91 10.50
CA GLY A 23 22.93 -10.93 11.78
C GLY A 23 22.73 -9.64 12.58
N PHE A 24 22.74 -9.74 13.91
CA PHE A 24 22.53 -8.61 14.82
C PHE A 24 21.27 -7.80 14.52
N GLN A 25 20.16 -8.46 14.13
CA GLN A 25 18.87 -7.88 13.75
C GLN A 25 18.88 -7.05 12.46
N PHE A 26 19.93 -7.15 11.64
CA PHE A 26 20.02 -6.53 10.33
C PHE A 26 20.13 -7.58 9.23
N TRP A 27 19.46 -7.30 8.12
CA TRP A 27 19.61 -8.03 6.88
C TRP A 27 20.74 -7.42 6.05
N ARG A 28 21.59 -8.26 5.51
CA ARG A 28 22.53 -7.80 4.48
C ARG A 28 21.78 -7.59 3.16
N CYS A 29 22.27 -6.64 2.37
CA CYS A 29 21.77 -6.35 1.05
C CYS A 29 22.88 -6.48 0.02
N ARG A 30 22.49 -6.51 -1.24
CA ARG A 30 23.40 -6.27 -2.38
C ARG A 30 24.08 -4.91 -2.21
N HIS A 31 25.12 -4.66 -2.97
CA HIS A 31 25.85 -3.38 -3.02
C HIS A 31 26.48 -2.96 -1.68
N GLY A 32 26.85 -3.91 -0.83
CA GLY A 32 27.48 -3.62 0.47
C GLY A 32 26.57 -2.96 1.50
N ALA A 33 25.29 -2.75 1.18
CA ALA A 33 24.31 -2.18 2.09
C ALA A 33 23.79 -3.20 3.13
N TYR A 34 23.13 -2.69 4.17
CA TYR A 34 22.35 -3.50 5.11
C TYR A 34 21.09 -2.75 5.53
N ARG A 35 20.10 -3.47 6.05
CA ARG A 35 18.82 -2.88 6.38
C ARG A 35 18.20 -3.39 7.67
N ALA A 36 17.44 -2.55 8.35
CA ALA A 36 16.37 -2.96 9.22
C ALA A 36 15.11 -3.17 8.34
N ASP A 37 14.33 -4.19 8.67
CA ASP A 37 13.25 -4.68 7.83
C ASP A 37 12.00 -4.92 8.68
N GLY A 38 10.92 -4.27 8.31
CA GLY A 38 9.61 -4.46 8.92
C GLY A 38 8.59 -4.88 7.86
N ALA A 39 7.54 -5.55 8.29
CA ALA A 39 6.53 -6.10 7.41
C ALA A 39 5.93 -5.03 6.48
N ALA A 40 5.64 -5.43 5.24
CA ALA A 40 4.98 -4.63 4.23
C ALA A 40 5.75 -3.38 3.74
N GLY A 41 7.09 -3.42 3.76
CA GLY A 41 7.92 -2.36 3.19
C GLY A 41 8.26 -1.23 4.17
N GLN A 42 8.41 -1.55 5.45
CA GLN A 42 8.98 -0.64 6.44
C GLN A 42 10.50 -0.85 6.45
N LEU A 43 11.23 -0.13 5.63
CA LEU A 43 12.66 -0.34 5.45
C LEU A 43 13.49 0.84 5.97
N THR A 44 14.63 0.53 6.57
CA THR A 44 15.72 1.48 6.77
C THR A 44 17.00 0.87 6.22
N VAL A 45 17.43 1.37 5.06
CA VAL A 45 18.60 0.87 4.33
C VAL A 45 19.78 1.78 4.58
N VAL A 46 20.89 1.21 5.01
CA VAL A 46 22.15 1.91 5.30
C VAL A 46 23.15 1.60 4.20
N PHE A 47 23.77 2.64 3.66
CA PHE A 47 24.80 2.61 2.63
C PHE A 47 26.13 3.10 3.21
N PRO A 48 26.97 2.21 3.75
CA PRO A 48 28.20 2.63 4.42
C PRO A 48 29.18 3.36 3.48
N GLU A 49 29.27 2.92 2.23
CA GLU A 49 30.18 3.52 1.25
C GLU A 49 29.76 4.91 0.80
N GLN A 50 28.44 5.20 0.84
CA GLN A 50 27.87 6.48 0.43
C GLN A 50 27.61 7.41 1.62
N ASP A 51 27.87 6.95 2.84
CA ASP A 51 27.51 7.63 4.10
C ASP A 51 26.06 8.11 4.09
N ALA A 52 25.14 7.21 3.69
CA ALA A 52 23.74 7.54 3.48
C ALA A 52 22.79 6.53 4.15
N VAL A 53 21.61 7.02 4.53
CA VAL A 53 20.51 6.21 5.03
C VAL A 53 19.25 6.55 4.27
N VAL A 54 18.53 5.53 3.82
CA VAL A 54 17.22 5.66 3.18
C VAL A 54 16.19 4.97 4.03
N SER A 55 15.20 5.72 4.51
CA SER A 55 14.06 5.20 5.27
C SER A 55 12.81 5.27 4.42
N VAL A 56 12.07 4.16 4.34
CA VAL A 56 10.86 4.04 3.54
C VAL A 56 9.73 3.49 4.42
N HIS A 57 8.54 4.05 4.24
CA HIS A 57 7.31 3.55 4.81
C HIS A 57 6.36 3.23 3.66
N ALA A 58 6.06 1.96 3.48
CA ALA A 58 5.21 1.49 2.39
C ALA A 58 4.13 0.52 2.90
N GLY A 59 3.20 0.18 2.03
CA GLY A 59 2.19 -0.84 2.24
C GLY A 59 2.24 -1.86 1.08
N LEU A 60 3.39 -2.52 0.90
CA LEU A 60 3.66 -3.41 -0.24
C LEU A 60 3.76 -4.86 0.19
N GLY A 61 3.22 -5.77 -0.65
CA GLY A 61 3.48 -7.20 -0.52
C GLY A 61 4.84 -7.61 -1.10
N ASP A 62 5.29 -6.94 -2.16
CA ASP A 62 6.57 -7.20 -2.83
C ASP A 62 7.65 -6.23 -2.35
N MET A 63 8.23 -6.55 -1.20
CA MET A 63 9.28 -5.75 -0.58
C MET A 63 10.61 -5.81 -1.36
N GLN A 64 10.85 -6.87 -2.14
CA GLN A 64 12.05 -6.94 -2.99
C GLN A 64 12.00 -5.88 -4.09
N ARG A 65 10.82 -5.63 -4.67
CA ARG A 65 10.65 -4.57 -5.68
C ARG A 65 10.99 -3.19 -5.13
N GLU A 66 10.70 -2.93 -3.88
CA GLU A 66 11.06 -1.66 -3.22
C GLU A 66 12.59 -1.49 -3.16
N LEU A 67 13.30 -2.54 -2.75
CA LEU A 67 14.77 -2.55 -2.77
C LEU A 67 15.31 -2.38 -4.19
N ASP A 68 14.74 -3.05 -5.18
CA ASP A 68 15.16 -2.92 -6.57
C ASP A 68 14.98 -1.49 -7.11
N LEU A 69 13.95 -0.77 -6.68
CA LEU A 69 13.78 0.66 -7.00
C LEU A 69 14.86 1.53 -6.34
N ILE A 70 15.23 1.23 -5.10
CA ILE A 70 16.34 1.89 -4.41
C ILE A 70 17.64 1.67 -5.16
N TRP A 71 17.96 0.42 -5.56
CA TRP A 71 19.16 0.09 -6.31
C TRP A 71 19.21 0.73 -7.69
N THR A 72 18.07 0.81 -8.34
CA THR A 72 17.99 1.32 -9.72
C THR A 72 18.01 2.84 -9.77
N HIS A 73 17.39 3.51 -8.83
CA HIS A 73 17.13 4.95 -8.93
C HIS A 73 17.86 5.80 -7.89
N LEU A 74 17.99 5.32 -6.65
CA LEU A 74 18.62 6.11 -5.60
C LEU A 74 20.12 5.86 -5.50
N LEU A 75 20.56 4.61 -5.51
CA LEU A 75 21.98 4.28 -5.38
C LEU A 75 22.86 4.97 -6.45
N PRO A 76 22.50 4.99 -7.75
CA PRO A 76 23.26 5.71 -8.75
C PRO A 76 23.22 7.24 -8.59
N ALA A 77 22.30 7.76 -7.80
CA ALA A 77 22.18 9.20 -7.56
C ALA A 77 23.14 9.70 -6.46
N PHE A 78 23.65 8.82 -5.60
CA PHE A 78 24.67 9.17 -4.63
C PHE A 78 25.99 9.44 -5.34
N GLY A 79 26.51 10.65 -5.19
CA GLY A 79 27.80 11.05 -5.77
C GLY A 79 28.86 11.26 -4.71
N PRO A 80 30.15 11.36 -5.09
CA PRO A 80 31.25 11.55 -4.16
C PRO A 80 31.29 12.96 -3.54
N ALA A 81 30.46 13.87 -4.04
CA ALA A 81 30.34 15.23 -3.54
C ALA A 81 28.91 15.76 -3.68
N PRO A 82 28.52 16.78 -2.91
CA PRO A 82 27.23 17.44 -3.10
C PRO A 82 27.09 17.95 -4.53
N ARG A 83 25.91 17.76 -5.10
CA ARG A 83 25.58 18.29 -6.43
C ARG A 83 25.41 19.80 -6.36
N ALA A 84 25.77 20.48 -7.44
CA ALA A 84 25.41 21.88 -7.61
C ALA A 84 23.88 22.05 -7.55
N ALA A 85 23.43 23.15 -6.96
CA ALA A 85 22.02 23.46 -6.90
C ALA A 85 21.44 23.60 -8.31
N ASP A 86 20.33 22.91 -8.58
CA ASP A 86 19.55 23.00 -9.81
C ASP A 86 18.10 23.36 -9.46
N ALA A 87 17.81 24.65 -9.46
CA ALA A 87 16.48 25.16 -9.11
C ALA A 87 15.38 24.62 -10.05
N ALA A 88 15.70 24.36 -11.32
CA ALA A 88 14.74 23.81 -12.26
C ALA A 88 14.43 22.33 -11.97
N ALA A 89 15.45 21.53 -11.62
CA ALA A 89 15.24 20.14 -11.19
C ALA A 89 14.47 20.05 -9.89
N GLU A 90 14.77 20.92 -8.92
CA GLU A 90 14.04 21.00 -7.66
C GLU A 90 12.57 21.38 -7.87
N ALA A 91 12.28 22.36 -8.70
CA ALA A 91 10.91 22.76 -9.02
C ALA A 91 10.14 21.61 -9.70
N ARG A 92 10.77 20.88 -10.62
CA ARG A 92 10.15 19.70 -11.26
C ARG A 92 9.87 18.59 -10.25
N LEU A 93 10.79 18.32 -9.33
CA LEU A 93 10.60 17.32 -8.28
C LEU A 93 9.45 17.71 -7.37
N ARG A 94 9.42 18.97 -6.92
CA ARG A 94 8.34 19.50 -6.06
C ARG A 94 6.98 19.39 -6.76
N ALA A 95 6.87 19.84 -8.00
CA ALA A 95 5.64 19.70 -8.79
C ALA A 95 5.21 18.24 -8.97
N LYS A 96 6.18 17.32 -9.15
CA LYS A 96 5.90 15.89 -9.21
C LYS A 96 5.36 15.37 -7.87
N CYS A 97 5.97 15.72 -6.76
CA CYS A 97 5.50 15.33 -5.42
C CYS A 97 4.09 15.84 -5.14
N ASP A 98 3.83 17.11 -5.46
CA ASP A 98 2.52 17.75 -5.26
C ASP A 98 1.41 17.11 -6.13
N SER A 99 1.78 16.50 -7.26
CA SER A 99 0.86 15.80 -8.17
C SER A 99 0.65 14.33 -7.84
N LEU A 100 1.36 13.77 -6.84
CA LEU A 100 1.20 12.36 -6.48
C LEU A 100 -0.18 12.12 -5.88
N ALA A 101 -0.86 11.11 -6.41
CA ALA A 101 -2.13 10.61 -5.90
C ALA A 101 -2.17 9.10 -6.02
N LEU A 102 -2.91 8.46 -5.14
CA LEU A 102 -3.20 7.04 -5.30
C LEU A 102 -4.03 6.84 -6.57
N PRO A 103 -3.67 5.88 -7.45
CA PRO A 103 -4.44 5.61 -8.64
C PRO A 103 -5.86 5.17 -8.25
N LEU A 104 -6.86 5.68 -8.97
CA LEU A 104 -8.27 5.33 -8.75
C LEU A 104 -8.56 3.85 -9.10
N GLU A 105 -7.72 3.25 -9.92
CA GLU A 105 -7.77 1.83 -10.26
C GLU A 105 -6.57 1.11 -9.65
N GLY A 106 -6.78 0.43 -8.54
CA GLY A 106 -5.74 -0.39 -7.90
C GLY A 106 -5.75 -1.84 -8.41
N ASN A 107 -4.58 -2.46 -8.49
CA ASN A 107 -4.41 -3.89 -8.76
C ASN A 107 -4.48 -4.72 -7.47
N GLY A 108 -5.24 -4.29 -6.48
CA GLY A 108 -5.32 -4.98 -5.19
C GLY A 108 -5.85 -6.39 -5.33
N ASN A 109 -5.11 -7.36 -4.82
CA ASN A 109 -5.48 -8.78 -4.76
C ASN A 109 -6.22 -9.13 -3.46
N ALA A 110 -6.41 -8.18 -2.56
CA ALA A 110 -7.14 -8.42 -1.34
C ALA A 110 -8.64 -8.41 -1.63
N VAL A 111 -9.25 -9.57 -1.58
CA VAL A 111 -10.71 -9.70 -1.52
C VAL A 111 -11.12 -9.20 -0.14
N PHE A 112 -11.97 -8.20 -0.10
CA PHE A 112 -12.64 -7.81 1.13
C PHE A 112 -13.73 -8.86 1.39
N GLU A 113 -13.34 -10.00 1.93
CA GLU A 113 -14.28 -11.00 2.37
C GLU A 113 -15.16 -10.38 3.44
N GLY A 114 -16.44 -10.31 3.17
CA GLY A 114 -17.41 -9.83 4.14
C GLY A 114 -18.01 -8.45 3.90
N PHE A 115 -17.77 -7.80 2.74
CA PHE A 115 -18.61 -6.65 2.39
C PHE A 115 -19.91 -7.16 1.77
N ASP A 116 -20.80 -7.61 2.65
CA ASP A 116 -22.14 -8.06 2.29
C ASP A 116 -23.04 -6.83 2.10
N ALA A 117 -23.00 -6.26 0.89
CA ALA A 117 -23.84 -5.12 0.55
C ALA A 117 -25.31 -5.57 0.43
N ALA A 118 -26.20 -4.96 1.20
CA ALA A 118 -27.63 -5.14 1.08
C ALA A 118 -28.19 -4.30 -0.08
N SER A 119 -27.64 -3.09 -0.29
CA SER A 119 -28.02 -2.22 -1.39
C SER A 119 -26.90 -1.28 -1.84
N VAL A 120 -27.05 -0.77 -3.06
CA VAL A 120 -26.20 0.28 -3.66
C VAL A 120 -27.08 1.47 -3.93
N GLU A 121 -26.85 2.57 -3.24
CA GLU A 121 -27.59 3.81 -3.41
C GLU A 121 -26.78 4.78 -4.26
N PRO A 122 -27.30 5.22 -5.42
CA PRO A 122 -26.60 6.22 -6.24
C PRO A 122 -26.70 7.60 -5.57
N GLY A 123 -25.63 8.39 -5.70
CA GLY A 123 -25.55 9.79 -5.24
C GLY A 123 -24.91 10.68 -6.29
N ALA A 124 -24.91 12.00 -6.04
CA ALA A 124 -24.39 13.00 -6.97
C ALA A 124 -22.88 12.80 -7.26
N THR A 125 -22.08 12.45 -6.25
CA THR A 125 -20.62 12.32 -6.34
C THR A 125 -20.13 10.88 -6.34
N GLY A 126 -21.04 9.90 -6.38
CA GLY A 126 -20.68 8.49 -6.33
C GLY A 126 -21.83 7.61 -5.86
N TRP A 127 -21.54 6.69 -4.97
CA TRP A 127 -22.50 5.72 -4.43
C TRP A 127 -22.35 5.59 -2.91
N THR A 128 -23.37 5.06 -2.27
CA THR A 128 -23.30 4.58 -0.91
C THR A 128 -23.63 3.08 -0.90
N LEU A 129 -22.70 2.28 -0.41
CA LEU A 129 -22.97 0.88 -0.15
C LEU A 129 -23.53 0.74 1.26
N VAL A 130 -24.69 0.09 1.38
CA VAL A 130 -25.33 -0.18 2.66
C VAL A 130 -25.22 -1.67 2.94
N ARG A 131 -24.66 -2.03 4.09
CA ARG A 131 -24.59 -3.42 4.55
C ARG A 131 -25.91 -3.86 5.21
N LYS A 132 -26.09 -5.16 5.34
CA LYS A 132 -27.23 -5.75 6.07
C LYS A 132 -27.33 -5.29 7.53
N ASP A 133 -26.20 -4.93 8.15
CA ASP A 133 -26.13 -4.41 9.52
C ASP A 133 -26.36 -2.88 9.60
N GLY A 134 -26.71 -2.24 8.50
CA GLY A 134 -26.98 -0.81 8.41
C GLY A 134 -25.75 0.08 8.25
N ARG A 135 -24.53 -0.47 8.31
CA ARG A 135 -23.30 0.33 8.08
C ARG A 135 -23.21 0.81 6.63
N ARG A 136 -22.70 2.00 6.45
CA ARG A 136 -22.68 2.71 5.16
C ARG A 136 -21.26 3.05 4.75
N LEU A 137 -20.86 2.72 3.52
CA LEU A 137 -19.57 3.05 2.92
C LEU A 137 -19.80 4.00 1.76
N ALA A 138 -19.25 5.20 1.83
CA ALA A 138 -19.25 6.13 0.70
C ALA A 138 -18.23 5.67 -0.34
N VAL A 139 -18.63 5.67 -1.61
CA VAL A 139 -17.80 5.28 -2.76
C VAL A 139 -17.81 6.40 -3.76
N GLY A 140 -16.68 7.05 -4.01
CA GLY A 140 -16.56 8.18 -4.93
C GLY A 140 -16.61 7.75 -6.39
N ARG A 141 -16.99 8.66 -7.26
CA ARG A 141 -16.95 8.50 -8.72
C ARG A 141 -15.84 9.39 -9.29
N GLY A 142 -14.75 8.77 -9.77
CA GLY A 142 -13.59 9.51 -10.26
C GLY A 142 -12.82 10.27 -9.18
N ALA A 143 -13.09 9.99 -7.92
CA ALA A 143 -12.44 10.54 -6.75
C ALA A 143 -12.52 9.54 -5.59
N TRP A 144 -11.68 9.70 -4.58
CA TRP A 144 -11.77 8.93 -3.35
C TRP A 144 -12.81 9.55 -2.41
N ALA A 145 -13.75 8.76 -1.92
CA ALA A 145 -14.62 9.13 -0.81
C ALA A 145 -14.14 8.45 0.48
N VAL A 146 -14.04 9.21 1.57
CA VAL A 146 -13.53 8.71 2.85
C VAL A 146 -14.69 8.44 3.80
N THR A 147 -14.66 7.28 4.42
CA THR A 147 -15.64 6.86 5.43
C THR A 147 -14.91 6.41 6.70
N ARG A 148 -15.38 6.83 7.86
CA ARG A 148 -14.96 6.25 9.13
C ARG A 148 -15.68 4.91 9.34
N TRP A 149 -14.89 3.87 9.49
CA TRP A 149 -15.38 2.49 9.59
C TRP A 149 -14.89 1.83 10.86
N THR A 150 -15.82 1.22 11.61
CA THR A 150 -15.49 0.45 12.81
C THR A 150 -15.45 -1.02 12.47
N PHE A 151 -14.31 -1.64 12.71
CA PHE A 151 -14.11 -3.07 12.59
C PHE A 151 -14.38 -3.72 13.95
N ASN A 152 -15.39 -4.58 14.03
CA ASN A 152 -15.79 -5.23 15.25
C ASN A 152 -15.31 -6.68 15.36
N ASP A 153 -14.47 -7.15 14.41
CA ASP A 153 -14.27 -8.57 14.20
C ASP A 153 -12.89 -9.11 14.50
N SER A 154 -12.93 -10.23 15.22
CA SER A 154 -11.86 -11.22 15.43
C SER A 154 -11.42 -11.97 14.15
N ASN A 155 -12.03 -11.71 13.00
CA ASN A 155 -11.73 -12.37 11.72
C ASN A 155 -10.64 -11.67 10.91
N VAL A 156 -10.05 -10.63 11.44
CA VAL A 156 -8.89 -9.96 10.83
C VAL A 156 -7.63 -10.62 11.35
N GLU A 157 -6.74 -11.05 10.47
CA GLU A 157 -5.47 -11.69 10.87
C GLU A 157 -4.79 -10.94 12.02
N PRO A 158 -4.38 -11.64 13.10
CA PRO A 158 -3.93 -10.99 14.34
C PRO A 158 -2.75 -10.03 14.18
N LEU A 159 -1.89 -10.24 13.20
CA LEU A 159 -0.71 -9.39 12.93
C LEU A 159 -1.07 -8.00 12.40
N PHE A 160 -2.30 -7.81 11.88
CA PHE A 160 -2.76 -6.57 11.26
C PHE A 160 -4.18 -6.20 11.73
N ALA A 161 -4.63 -6.81 12.82
CA ALA A 161 -5.95 -6.56 13.39
C ALA A 161 -5.98 -5.18 14.03
N ASN A 162 -6.35 -4.19 13.25
CA ASN A 162 -6.74 -2.90 13.78
C ASN A 162 -8.21 -2.99 14.23
N CYS A 163 -8.43 -3.47 15.47
CA CYS A 163 -9.71 -3.26 16.13
C CYS A 163 -9.94 -1.76 16.35
N GLY A 164 -11.11 -1.26 16.07
CA GLY A 164 -11.45 0.14 16.28
C GLY A 164 -11.96 0.84 15.03
N THR A 165 -12.06 2.16 15.12
CA THR A 165 -12.56 3.02 14.04
C THR A 165 -11.41 3.57 13.22
N HIS A 166 -11.45 3.35 11.93
CA HIS A 166 -10.43 3.77 10.97
C HIS A 166 -11.06 4.47 9.77
N GLU A 167 -10.23 5.13 8.99
CA GLU A 167 -10.64 5.75 7.74
C GLU A 167 -10.39 4.81 6.56
N ILE A 168 -11.42 4.59 5.75
CA ILE A 168 -11.37 3.87 4.49
C ILE A 168 -11.66 4.85 3.37
N ALA A 169 -10.79 4.94 2.40
CA ALA A 169 -11.07 5.61 1.14
C ALA A 169 -11.59 4.58 0.14
N ALA A 170 -12.69 4.89 -0.55
CA ALA A 170 -13.24 4.04 -1.60
C ALA A 170 -13.58 4.83 -2.86
N ASN A 171 -13.36 4.19 -4.01
CA ASN A 171 -13.67 4.69 -5.33
C ASN A 171 -14.38 3.61 -6.13
N GLY A 172 -15.34 3.98 -6.98
CA GLY A 172 -16.11 3.03 -7.75
C GLY A 172 -16.26 3.39 -9.21
N ARG A 173 -16.52 2.35 -10.02
CA ARG A 173 -16.83 2.43 -11.43
C ARG A 173 -17.91 1.40 -11.79
N LEU A 174 -18.94 1.85 -12.54
CA LEU A 174 -19.89 0.92 -13.11
C LEU A 174 -19.23 0.10 -14.23
N LEU A 175 -19.46 -1.18 -14.20
CA LEU A 175 -19.04 -2.12 -15.24
C LEU A 175 -20.15 -2.28 -16.28
N PRO A 176 -19.82 -2.79 -17.50
CA PRO A 176 -20.80 -3.01 -18.56
C PRO A 176 -21.96 -3.95 -18.19
N ASP A 177 -21.74 -4.84 -17.21
CA ASP A 177 -22.76 -5.76 -16.70
C ASP A 177 -23.67 -5.13 -15.62
N GLY A 178 -23.54 -3.82 -15.40
CA GLY A 178 -24.31 -3.09 -14.38
C GLY A 178 -23.81 -3.25 -12.96
N SER A 179 -22.77 -4.05 -12.71
CA SER A 179 -22.16 -4.14 -11.39
C SER A 179 -21.30 -2.92 -11.07
N LEU A 180 -21.16 -2.59 -9.79
CA LEU A 180 -20.25 -1.56 -9.30
C LEU A 180 -18.94 -2.21 -8.85
N SER A 181 -17.85 -1.94 -9.57
CA SER A 181 -16.50 -2.28 -9.11
C SER A 181 -16.03 -1.23 -8.13
N VAL A 182 -15.62 -1.66 -6.95
CA VAL A 182 -15.14 -0.78 -5.86
C VAL A 182 -13.69 -1.11 -5.55
N THR A 183 -12.85 -0.08 -5.61
CA THR A 183 -11.48 -0.12 -5.08
C THR A 183 -11.49 0.61 -3.74
N TRP A 184 -10.85 0.04 -2.76
CA TRP A 184 -10.77 0.62 -1.42
C TRP A 184 -9.34 0.61 -0.89
N GLN A 185 -9.06 1.57 -0.02
CA GLN A 185 -7.77 1.76 0.64
C GLN A 185 -8.00 2.06 2.11
N PHE A 186 -7.30 1.35 2.96
CA PHE A 186 -7.24 1.61 4.39
C PHE A 186 -6.21 2.73 4.65
N LEU A 187 -6.62 3.88 5.18
CA LEU A 187 -5.72 5.03 5.29
C LEU A 187 -4.74 4.94 6.46
N GLY A 188 -5.02 4.13 7.45
CA GLY A 188 -4.13 3.90 8.60
C GLY A 188 -3.33 2.60 8.52
N GLY A 189 -3.24 1.95 7.35
CA GLY A 189 -2.58 0.65 7.23
C GLY A 189 -2.27 0.24 5.81
N ILE A 190 -1.82 -0.99 5.66
CA ILE A 190 -1.33 -1.55 4.40
C ILE A 190 -2.42 -2.21 3.54
N ARG A 191 -3.64 -2.28 4.05
CA ARG A 191 -4.70 -3.03 3.37
C ARG A 191 -5.38 -2.20 2.31
N HIS A 192 -5.52 -2.80 1.16
CA HIS A 192 -6.27 -2.27 0.02
C HIS A 192 -6.85 -3.44 -0.76
N GLY A 193 -7.87 -3.19 -1.56
CA GLY A 193 -8.47 -4.24 -2.35
C GLY A 193 -9.51 -3.74 -3.34
N ARG A 194 -10.07 -4.71 -4.05
CA ARG A 194 -11.15 -4.50 -5.00
C ARG A 194 -12.21 -5.58 -4.81
N PHE A 195 -13.46 -5.18 -4.93
CA PHE A 195 -14.60 -6.10 -5.02
C PHE A 195 -15.64 -5.54 -5.98
N SER A 196 -16.57 -6.38 -6.42
CA SER A 196 -17.70 -5.96 -7.23
C SER A 196 -19.01 -6.23 -6.51
N VAL A 197 -19.94 -5.28 -6.61
CA VAL A 197 -21.28 -5.39 -6.03
C VAL A 197 -22.31 -5.27 -7.15
N ARG A 198 -23.25 -6.19 -7.24
CA ARG A 198 -24.46 -6.03 -8.05
C ARG A 198 -25.49 -5.28 -7.22
N GLY A 199 -26.08 -4.23 -7.79
CA GLY A 199 -27.23 -3.59 -7.18
C GLY A 199 -28.32 -4.64 -7.01
N GLY A 200 -28.73 -4.91 -5.76
CA GLY A 200 -29.96 -5.61 -5.52
C GLY A 200 -31.10 -4.77 -6.07
N GLU A 201 -32.03 -5.35 -6.77
CA GLU A 201 -33.30 -4.67 -7.10
C GLU A 201 -33.91 -4.15 -5.80
N PRO A 202 -34.46 -2.90 -5.78
CA PRO A 202 -35.23 -2.44 -4.64
C PRO A 202 -36.40 -3.41 -4.46
N GLY A 203 -36.43 -4.08 -3.30
CA GLY A 203 -37.28 -5.16 -2.91
C GLY A 203 -38.59 -5.28 -3.67
N ALA A 204 -38.78 -6.39 -4.34
CA ALA A 204 -40.09 -6.95 -4.52
C ALA A 204 -40.57 -7.33 -3.12
N SER A 205 -41.38 -6.44 -2.53
CA SER A 205 -42.22 -6.78 -1.39
C SER A 205 -43.15 -7.89 -1.84
N GLY A 206 -42.86 -9.12 -1.43
CA GLY A 206 -43.79 -10.23 -1.56
C GLY A 206 -45.08 -9.92 -0.80
N GLU A 207 -46.17 -10.03 -1.50
CA GLU A 207 -47.52 -10.20 -0.91
C GLU A 207 -47.60 -11.51 -0.12
#